data_9bc57b2178b4a1e436c4fb54595ab201
#
_entry.id   9bc57b2178b4a1e436c4fb54595ab201
#
_cell.length_a   1.000
_cell.length_b   1.000
_cell.length_c   1.000
_cell.angle_alpha   90.00
_cell.angle_beta   90.00
_cell.angle_gamma   90.00
#
_symmetry.space_group_name_H-M   'P 1'
#
loop_
_entity.id
_entity.type
_entity.pdbx_description
1 polymer ?
#
loop_
_entity_poly.entity_id
_entity_poly.type
_entity_poly.pdbx_seq_one_letter_code
_entity_poly.pdbx_strand_id
1 'polypeptide(L)'
;MKRLKLLLCATVLFVVAGVAGAQAAQKFTVGFQPYDTISYQAIVNMELGLWKKYVPAGTEIVFEPALQGTIIANNMLADKAVAGYMSVMPATILASKIKEAEFKMVASLGMSEGTRCSVVMVRKDAPEFKSYEELARWMDGKVIAAPKGSASDQFMLAFFAKYNVKPKEYLNQSIEVIPAQFRAGNLDAAALWEPTMSRIATDVGEGLVRLVADGRSANNPDLGILIMRKDFIEKHPEVAKGYLRAELEAQRFLVDPKNQEEVIKMVAKHAKDIPLAVLWYSIYGHVPSNSENRIREWKNFYFGDRELANIKTVAPFLHSEKRIDIPELPAWVVDDSLAREVFKEAGYTPVLPDAALGNIMGGLPADVPAAFKGK
;
A
#
# COMPACT_ATOMS: atom_id res chain seq x y z
N MET A 1 34.62 -33.70 84.59
CA MET A 1 33.31 -33.75 83.96
C MET A 1 33.19 -32.51 83.11
N LYS A 2 33.56 -32.61 81.81
CA LYS A 2 33.50 -31.47 80.86
C LYS A 2 32.32 -31.70 79.90
N ARG A 3 31.32 -30.79 79.91
CA ARG A 3 30.19 -30.82 78.99
C ARG A 3 30.56 -30.19 77.66
N LEU A 4 30.51 -30.98 76.61
CA LEU A 4 30.75 -30.56 75.24
C LEU A 4 29.41 -29.97 74.71
N LYS A 5 29.42 -28.71 74.35
CA LYS A 5 28.28 -28.08 73.65
C LYS A 5 28.46 -28.20 72.13
N LEU A 6 27.60 -28.95 71.48
CA LEU A 6 27.51 -29.04 70.05
C LEU A 6 26.73 -27.78 69.52
N LEU A 7 27.41 -26.96 68.71
CA LEU A 7 26.74 -25.92 67.94
C LEU A 7 26.29 -26.54 66.61
N LEU A 8 24.99 -26.57 66.38
CA LEU A 8 24.42 -26.90 65.08
C LEU A 8 24.36 -25.59 64.26
N CYS A 9 25.15 -25.45 63.19
CA CYS A 9 25.01 -24.40 62.17
C CYS A 9 24.00 -24.89 61.15
N ALA A 10 22.78 -24.33 61.20
CA ALA A 10 21.80 -24.52 60.15
C ALA A 10 22.06 -23.54 59.02
N THR A 11 22.59 -24.04 57.91
CA THR A 11 22.76 -23.26 56.67
C THR A 11 21.44 -23.21 55.96
N VAL A 12 20.73 -22.07 56.01
CA VAL A 12 19.54 -21.81 55.24
C VAL A 12 19.94 -21.43 53.83
N LEU A 13 19.74 -22.36 52.87
CA LEU A 13 19.87 -22.08 51.41
C LEU A 13 18.61 -21.30 50.97
N PHE A 14 18.76 -20.02 50.74
CA PHE A 14 17.76 -19.22 50.01
C PHE A 14 17.82 -19.59 48.53
N VAL A 15 16.92 -20.45 48.05
CA VAL A 15 16.63 -20.63 46.63
C VAL A 15 15.83 -19.43 46.19
N VAL A 16 16.47 -18.43 45.58
CA VAL A 16 15.81 -17.36 44.85
C VAL A 16 15.29 -17.98 43.56
N ALA A 17 14.05 -18.50 43.59
CA ALA A 17 13.32 -18.81 42.37
C ALA A 17 13.04 -17.50 41.67
N GLY A 18 13.82 -17.21 40.64
CA GLY A 18 13.55 -16.11 39.73
C GLY A 18 12.20 -16.38 39.05
N VAL A 19 11.14 -15.71 39.51
CA VAL A 19 9.88 -15.64 38.80
C VAL A 19 10.19 -14.82 37.56
N ALA A 20 10.47 -15.50 36.43
CA ALA A 20 10.41 -14.90 35.12
C ALA A 20 8.92 -14.51 34.93
N GLY A 21 8.60 -13.30 35.34
CA GLY A 21 7.27 -12.71 35.05
C GLY A 21 7.08 -12.79 33.54
N ALA A 22 6.09 -13.53 33.09
CA ALA A 22 5.64 -13.50 31.70
C ALA A 22 5.25 -12.03 31.42
N GLN A 23 6.16 -11.28 30.82
CA GLN A 23 5.88 -9.92 30.37
C GLN A 23 4.75 -10.02 29.37
N ALA A 24 3.64 -9.35 29.63
CA ALA A 24 2.50 -9.34 28.72
C ALA A 24 2.99 -8.98 27.31
N ALA A 25 2.55 -9.73 26.30
CA ALA A 25 2.96 -9.51 24.94
C ALA A 25 2.66 -8.05 24.53
N GLN A 26 3.67 -7.34 24.04
CA GLN A 26 3.52 -5.97 23.60
C GLN A 26 2.94 -5.99 22.18
N LYS A 27 1.72 -5.46 22.01
CA LYS A 27 0.99 -5.48 20.74
C LYS A 27 1.15 -4.18 20.00
N PHE A 28 1.44 -4.28 18.69
CA PHE A 28 1.50 -3.15 17.78
C PHE A 28 0.64 -3.44 16.56
N THR A 29 -0.28 -2.51 16.28
CA THR A 29 -1.19 -2.64 15.13
C THR A 29 -0.59 -1.97 13.90
N VAL A 30 -0.68 -2.67 12.78
CA VAL A 30 -0.27 -2.21 11.45
C VAL A 30 -1.48 -2.24 10.51
N GLY A 31 -1.86 -1.08 9.98
CA GLY A 31 -2.98 -0.97 9.04
C GLY A 31 -2.57 -1.33 7.62
N PHE A 32 -3.37 -2.14 6.92
CA PHE A 32 -3.13 -2.52 5.52
C PHE A 32 -4.43 -2.55 4.70
N GLN A 33 -4.31 -2.56 3.36
CA GLN A 33 -5.43 -2.53 2.43
C GLN A 33 -5.47 -3.84 1.62
N PRO A 34 -6.31 -4.82 1.97
CA PRO A 34 -6.36 -6.10 1.24
C PRO A 34 -6.77 -5.95 -0.22
N TYR A 35 -7.49 -4.89 -0.56
CA TYR A 35 -7.96 -4.56 -1.91
C TYR A 35 -7.06 -3.53 -2.63
N ASP A 36 -5.78 -3.47 -2.24
CA ASP A 36 -4.77 -2.62 -2.90
C ASP A 36 -3.44 -3.37 -2.98
N THR A 37 -2.83 -3.40 -4.16
CA THR A 37 -1.56 -4.10 -4.42
C THR A 37 -0.40 -3.59 -3.59
N ILE A 38 -0.44 -2.35 -3.09
CA ILE A 38 0.58 -1.82 -2.16
C ILE A 38 0.68 -2.60 -0.85
N SER A 39 -0.32 -3.39 -0.51
CA SER A 39 -0.37 -4.17 0.73
C SER A 39 -0.11 -5.66 0.54
N TYR A 40 0.18 -6.14 -0.68
CA TYR A 40 0.40 -7.57 -0.90
C TYR A 40 1.60 -8.09 -0.12
N GLN A 41 2.67 -7.31 0.01
CA GLN A 41 3.79 -7.67 0.88
C GLN A 41 3.42 -7.69 2.38
N ALA A 42 2.48 -6.85 2.84
CA ALA A 42 1.96 -6.96 4.20
C ALA A 42 1.25 -8.30 4.43
N ILE A 43 0.48 -8.74 3.44
CA ILE A 43 -0.20 -10.04 3.46
C ILE A 43 0.82 -11.18 3.47
N VAL A 44 1.86 -11.12 2.65
CA VAL A 44 2.97 -12.09 2.66
C VAL A 44 3.66 -12.12 4.02
N ASN A 45 3.99 -10.96 4.59
CA ASN A 45 4.59 -10.85 5.92
C ASN A 45 3.70 -11.51 7.00
N MET A 46 2.40 -11.25 6.95
CA MET A 46 1.41 -11.79 7.88
C MET A 46 1.24 -13.32 7.74
N GLU A 47 1.00 -13.80 6.53
CA GLU A 47 0.72 -15.22 6.24
C GLU A 47 1.92 -16.13 6.52
N LEU A 48 3.14 -15.67 6.19
CA LEU A 48 4.37 -16.39 6.48
C LEU A 48 4.91 -16.11 7.90
N GLY A 49 4.33 -15.15 8.62
CA GLY A 49 4.78 -14.78 9.95
C GLY A 49 6.21 -14.25 9.98
N LEU A 50 6.66 -13.55 8.92
CA LEU A 50 8.06 -13.14 8.76
C LEU A 50 8.51 -12.21 9.88
N TRP A 51 7.62 -11.33 10.35
CA TRP A 51 7.92 -10.42 11.46
C TRP A 51 8.42 -11.15 12.72
N LYS A 52 7.95 -12.37 12.99
CA LYS A 52 8.36 -13.17 14.16
C LYS A 52 9.86 -13.50 14.18
N LYS A 53 10.51 -13.47 13.01
CA LYS A 53 11.96 -13.73 12.90
C LYS A 53 12.82 -12.56 13.40
N TYR A 54 12.27 -11.35 13.38
CA TYR A 54 13.05 -10.12 13.47
C TYR A 54 12.70 -9.22 14.64
N VAL A 55 11.47 -9.32 15.17
CA VAL A 55 11.08 -8.52 16.33
C VAL A 55 11.47 -9.19 17.63
N PRO A 56 11.72 -8.44 18.72
CA PRO A 56 12.05 -9.00 20.02
C PRO A 56 10.99 -9.98 20.53
N ALA A 57 11.41 -11.01 21.26
CA ALA A 57 10.51 -11.96 21.91
C ALA A 57 9.48 -11.23 22.80
N GLY A 58 8.24 -11.69 22.79
CA GLY A 58 7.14 -11.02 23.50
C GLY A 58 6.49 -9.87 22.73
N THR A 59 6.93 -9.59 21.49
CA THR A 59 6.24 -8.66 20.60
C THR A 59 5.22 -9.38 19.74
N GLU A 60 4.05 -8.78 19.57
CA GLU A 60 2.99 -9.23 18.64
C GLU A 60 2.68 -8.12 17.66
N ILE A 61 2.74 -8.42 16.36
CA ILE A 61 2.27 -7.52 15.30
C ILE A 61 0.87 -7.96 14.88
N VAL A 62 -0.08 -7.04 15.00
CA VAL A 62 -1.48 -7.25 14.60
C VAL A 62 -1.73 -6.50 13.29
N PHE A 63 -2.14 -7.23 12.25
CA PHE A 63 -2.50 -6.62 10.96
C PHE A 63 -3.99 -6.31 10.94
N GLU A 64 -4.32 -5.02 10.76
CA GLU A 64 -5.71 -4.56 10.73
C GLU A 64 -6.10 -4.13 9.32
N PRO A 65 -7.09 -4.80 8.69
CA PRO A 65 -7.51 -4.47 7.34
C PRO A 65 -8.34 -3.18 7.30
N ALA A 66 -8.16 -2.39 6.24
CA ALA A 66 -8.97 -1.22 5.94
C ALA A 66 -9.25 -1.14 4.43
N LEU A 67 -10.38 -0.54 4.04
CA LEU A 67 -10.77 -0.40 2.63
C LEU A 67 -9.93 0.62 1.87
N GLN A 68 -9.34 1.60 2.57
CA GLN A 68 -8.57 2.68 1.95
C GLN A 68 -7.59 3.33 2.94
N GLY A 69 -6.54 3.95 2.41
CA GLY A 69 -5.46 4.54 3.19
C GLY A 69 -5.90 5.65 4.16
N THR A 70 -6.96 6.38 3.86
CA THR A 70 -7.51 7.42 4.75
C THR A 70 -8.08 6.84 6.05
N ILE A 71 -8.61 5.62 6.03
CA ILE A 71 -9.06 4.93 7.25
C ILE A 71 -7.85 4.56 8.12
N ILE A 72 -6.79 4.03 7.49
CA ILE A 72 -5.53 3.73 8.19
C ILE A 72 -4.94 5.00 8.80
N ALA A 73 -4.89 6.09 8.03
CA ALA A 73 -4.40 7.38 8.51
C ALA A 73 -5.16 7.86 9.75
N ASN A 74 -6.49 7.76 9.76
CA ASN A 74 -7.32 8.11 10.90
C ASN A 74 -7.05 7.20 12.12
N ASN A 75 -6.85 5.89 11.92
CA ASN A 75 -6.49 4.97 12.99
C ASN A 75 -5.11 5.31 13.58
N MET A 76 -4.14 5.69 12.75
CA MET A 76 -2.82 6.12 13.21
C MET A 76 -2.89 7.45 13.99
N LEU A 77 -3.70 8.39 13.54
CA LEU A 77 -3.93 9.66 14.22
C LEU A 77 -4.59 9.45 15.61
N ALA A 78 -5.53 8.51 15.68
CA ALA A 78 -6.22 8.13 16.91
C ALA A 78 -5.41 7.17 17.83
N ASP A 79 -4.12 6.97 17.55
CA ASP A 79 -3.22 6.07 18.29
C ASP A 79 -3.67 4.59 18.34
N LYS A 80 -4.45 4.16 17.34
CA LYS A 80 -4.92 2.76 17.20
C LYS A 80 -3.99 1.91 16.34
N ALA A 81 -3.13 2.53 15.53
CA ALA A 81 -2.13 1.86 14.71
C ALA A 81 -0.81 2.63 14.75
N VAL A 82 0.30 1.91 14.80
CA VAL A 82 1.66 2.49 14.84
C VAL A 82 2.30 2.61 13.47
N ALA A 83 1.82 1.84 12.51
CA ALA A 83 2.29 1.85 11.12
C ALA A 83 1.13 1.61 10.14
N GLY A 84 1.33 2.00 8.89
CA GLY A 84 0.30 1.83 7.87
C GLY A 84 0.85 1.80 6.45
N TYR A 85 0.18 1.01 5.62
CA TYR A 85 0.40 0.89 4.19
C TYR A 85 -0.59 1.79 3.46
N MET A 86 -0.08 2.80 2.78
CA MET A 86 -0.95 3.72 2.03
C MET A 86 -0.20 4.37 0.87
N SER A 87 -0.93 4.95 -0.07
CA SER A 87 -0.31 5.74 -1.14
C SER A 87 0.23 7.07 -0.61
N VAL A 88 1.08 7.71 -1.41
CA VAL A 88 1.76 8.96 -1.04
C VAL A 88 0.78 10.07 -0.64
N MET A 89 -0.40 10.16 -1.28
CA MET A 89 -1.38 11.21 -0.97
C MET A 89 -1.93 11.11 0.47
N PRO A 90 -2.57 10.02 0.91
CA PRO A 90 -3.03 9.89 2.30
C PRO A 90 -1.87 9.92 3.30
N ALA A 91 -0.67 9.43 2.95
CA ALA A 91 0.52 9.55 3.77
C ALA A 91 0.93 11.02 3.99
N THR A 92 0.88 11.84 2.93
CA THR A 92 1.18 13.27 3.01
C THR A 92 0.13 14.03 3.83
N ILE A 93 -1.17 13.72 3.64
CA ILE A 93 -2.24 14.31 4.46
C ILE A 93 -2.04 13.96 5.94
N LEU A 94 -1.74 12.71 6.26
CA LEU A 94 -1.46 12.28 7.63
C LEU A 94 -0.23 13.00 8.19
N ALA A 95 0.87 12.99 7.46
CA ALA A 95 2.13 13.60 7.88
C ALA A 95 2.06 15.14 8.00
N SER A 96 1.09 15.79 7.36
CA SER A 96 0.85 17.24 7.53
C SER A 96 0.22 17.62 8.87
N LYS A 97 -0.33 16.63 9.60
CA LYS A 97 -1.00 16.81 10.90
C LYS A 97 -0.02 16.91 12.08
N ILE A 98 1.10 17.59 11.89
CA ILE A 98 2.23 17.69 12.86
C ILE A 98 1.84 18.25 14.23
N LYS A 99 0.73 19.00 14.32
CA LYS A 99 0.21 19.50 15.60
C LYS A 99 -0.54 18.44 16.42
N GLU A 100 -0.99 17.39 15.76
CA GLU A 100 -1.78 16.30 16.36
C GLU A 100 -0.89 15.11 16.72
N ALA A 101 -0.03 14.69 15.78
CA ALA A 101 0.98 13.65 15.98
C ALA A 101 2.07 13.74 14.88
N GLU A 102 3.23 13.14 15.15
CA GLU A 102 4.35 13.13 14.22
C GLU A 102 4.49 11.75 13.57
N PHE A 103 4.67 11.75 12.25
CA PHE A 103 4.78 10.53 11.43
C PHE A 103 5.99 10.60 10.53
N LYS A 104 6.63 9.44 10.27
CA LYS A 104 7.73 9.30 9.32
C LYS A 104 7.34 8.38 8.19
N MET A 105 7.59 8.79 6.95
CA MET A 105 7.60 7.93 5.78
C MET A 105 8.91 7.17 5.80
N VAL A 106 8.87 5.85 6.04
CA VAL A 106 10.07 5.07 6.39
C VAL A 106 10.53 4.12 5.29
N ALA A 107 9.64 3.72 4.38
CA ALA A 107 10.02 2.85 3.28
C ALA A 107 9.07 2.99 2.07
N SER A 108 9.59 2.67 0.89
CA SER A 108 8.82 2.53 -0.34
C SER A 108 8.18 1.15 -0.42
N LEU A 109 6.88 1.13 -0.70
CA LEU A 109 6.12 -0.10 -0.95
C LEU A 109 6.06 -0.46 -2.43
N GLY A 110 6.64 0.36 -3.26
CA GLY A 110 6.70 0.26 -4.70
C GLY A 110 6.10 1.49 -5.40
N MET A 111 6.61 1.74 -6.60
CA MET A 111 6.21 2.87 -7.44
C MET A 111 5.89 2.39 -8.86
N SER A 112 4.87 2.98 -9.49
CA SER A 112 4.58 2.79 -10.91
C SER A 112 4.39 4.13 -11.62
N GLU A 113 4.30 4.10 -12.95
CA GLU A 113 3.99 5.29 -13.74
C GLU A 113 2.49 5.69 -13.69
N GLY A 114 1.79 5.29 -12.64
CA GLY A 114 0.35 5.52 -12.46
C GLY A 114 -0.52 4.42 -13.09
N THR A 115 0.07 3.26 -13.37
CA THR A 115 -0.65 2.12 -13.99
C THR A 115 -1.34 1.23 -12.98
N ARG A 116 -1.17 1.48 -11.69
CA ARG A 116 -1.68 0.66 -10.60
C ARG A 116 -2.81 1.35 -9.80
N CYS A 117 -2.62 2.62 -9.41
CA CYS A 117 -3.57 3.33 -8.55
C CYS A 117 -4.27 4.51 -9.24
N SER A 118 -3.95 4.78 -10.48
CA SER A 118 -4.38 5.98 -11.19
C SER A 118 -5.01 5.61 -12.52
N VAL A 119 -6.13 4.87 -12.51
CA VAL A 119 -6.77 4.40 -13.73
C VAL A 119 -8.22 4.82 -13.80
N VAL A 120 -8.61 5.33 -14.96
CA VAL A 120 -9.98 5.75 -15.27
C VAL A 120 -10.73 4.64 -15.97
N MET A 121 -11.91 4.33 -15.47
CA MET A 121 -12.93 3.56 -16.15
C MET A 121 -14.09 4.47 -16.56
N VAL A 122 -14.67 4.17 -17.70
CA VAL A 122 -15.90 4.80 -18.20
C VAL A 122 -16.94 3.73 -18.49
N ARG A 123 -18.21 4.13 -18.57
CA ARG A 123 -19.27 3.24 -19.06
C ARG A 123 -18.91 2.71 -20.45
N LYS A 124 -19.29 1.48 -20.75
CA LYS A 124 -18.98 0.84 -22.03
C LYS A 124 -19.64 1.54 -23.23
N ASP A 125 -20.80 2.15 -23.00
CA ASP A 125 -21.52 2.92 -24.01
C ASP A 125 -20.94 4.31 -24.30
N ALA A 126 -19.87 4.73 -23.55
CA ALA A 126 -19.10 5.90 -23.88
C ALA A 126 -18.44 5.74 -25.26
N PRO A 127 -18.27 6.85 -26.03
CA PRO A 127 -17.62 6.78 -27.35
C PRO A 127 -16.17 6.30 -27.23
N GLU A 128 -15.65 5.71 -28.30
CA GLU A 128 -14.20 5.44 -28.40
C GLU A 128 -13.42 6.75 -28.44
N PHE A 129 -12.32 6.79 -27.66
CA PHE A 129 -11.47 7.96 -27.59
C PHE A 129 -10.14 7.68 -28.32
N LYS A 130 -9.77 8.58 -29.23
CA LYS A 130 -8.50 8.52 -29.98
C LYS A 130 -7.36 9.20 -29.25
N SER A 131 -7.68 10.04 -28.27
CA SER A 131 -6.68 10.75 -27.45
C SER A 131 -7.24 11.07 -26.06
N TYR A 132 -6.34 11.45 -25.15
CA TYR A 132 -6.74 11.90 -23.82
C TYR A 132 -7.51 13.24 -23.84
N GLU A 133 -7.29 14.07 -24.85
CA GLU A 133 -8.04 15.30 -25.09
C GLU A 133 -9.50 15.01 -25.49
N GLU A 134 -9.74 13.96 -26.26
CA GLU A 134 -11.11 13.51 -26.58
C GLU A 134 -11.82 12.97 -25.35
N LEU A 135 -11.13 12.14 -24.55
CA LEU A 135 -11.63 11.65 -23.26
C LEU A 135 -11.97 12.82 -22.34
N ALA A 136 -11.09 13.79 -22.22
CA ALA A 136 -11.28 14.95 -21.37
C ALA A 136 -12.48 15.81 -21.79
N ARG A 137 -12.64 16.07 -23.10
CA ARG A 137 -13.84 16.76 -23.62
C ARG A 137 -15.13 16.00 -23.34
N TRP A 138 -15.08 14.66 -23.40
CA TRP A 138 -16.26 13.85 -23.08
C TRP A 138 -16.55 13.86 -21.58
N MET A 139 -15.51 13.89 -20.73
CA MET A 139 -15.66 13.95 -19.27
C MET A 139 -16.20 15.31 -18.77
N ASP A 140 -16.10 16.35 -19.56
CA ASP A 140 -16.65 17.67 -19.23
C ASP A 140 -18.18 17.58 -19.06
N GLY A 141 -18.69 18.11 -17.96
CA GLY A 141 -20.13 18.02 -17.62
C GLY A 141 -20.63 16.63 -17.23
N LYS A 142 -19.78 15.64 -17.00
CA LYS A 142 -20.14 14.27 -16.57
C LYS A 142 -20.15 14.10 -15.06
N VAL A 143 -20.80 13.04 -14.60
CA VAL A 143 -20.78 12.61 -13.19
C VAL A 143 -19.62 11.64 -13.01
N ILE A 144 -18.64 12.03 -12.20
CA ILE A 144 -17.37 11.31 -12.02
C ILE A 144 -17.17 11.01 -10.54
N ALA A 145 -16.61 9.85 -10.21
CA ALA A 145 -16.32 9.47 -8.83
C ALA A 145 -14.89 9.01 -8.64
N ALA A 146 -14.38 9.25 -7.44
CA ALA A 146 -13.19 8.60 -6.88
C ALA A 146 -13.29 8.59 -5.36
N PRO A 147 -12.59 7.69 -4.64
CA PRO A 147 -12.43 7.79 -3.20
C PRO A 147 -11.54 8.99 -2.86
N LYS A 148 -12.12 10.09 -2.36
CA LYS A 148 -11.37 11.32 -2.09
C LYS A 148 -10.29 11.12 -1.02
N GLY A 149 -9.14 11.75 -1.22
CA GLY A 149 -7.95 11.57 -0.38
C GLY A 149 -7.08 10.37 -0.77
N SER A 150 -7.39 9.67 -1.85
CA SER A 150 -6.61 8.54 -2.38
C SER A 150 -5.70 8.94 -3.55
N ALA A 151 -4.83 8.03 -4.00
CA ALA A 151 -4.03 8.22 -5.22
C ALA A 151 -4.91 8.47 -6.47
N SER A 152 -6.04 7.77 -6.57
CA SER A 152 -6.97 7.94 -7.68
C SER A 152 -7.62 9.33 -7.68
N ASP A 153 -7.89 9.90 -6.51
CA ASP A 153 -8.35 11.28 -6.38
C ASP A 153 -7.27 12.27 -6.81
N GLN A 154 -6.02 12.08 -6.38
CA GLN A 154 -4.88 12.90 -6.82
C GLN A 154 -4.76 12.90 -8.35
N PHE A 155 -4.83 11.70 -8.94
CA PHE A 155 -4.78 11.55 -10.38
C PHE A 155 -5.93 12.28 -11.10
N MET A 156 -7.17 12.11 -10.63
CA MET A 156 -8.32 12.77 -11.24
C MET A 156 -8.19 14.29 -11.21
N LEU A 157 -7.75 14.84 -10.09
CA LEU A 157 -7.53 16.29 -9.97
C LEU A 157 -6.41 16.76 -10.91
N ALA A 158 -5.32 16.00 -11.00
CA ALA A 158 -4.24 16.29 -11.96
C ALA A 158 -4.72 16.20 -13.42
N PHE A 159 -5.55 15.20 -13.74
CA PHE A 159 -6.16 15.07 -15.06
C PHE A 159 -7.12 16.24 -15.37
N PHE A 160 -7.99 16.60 -14.43
CA PHE A 160 -8.89 17.75 -14.58
C PHE A 160 -8.12 19.05 -14.80
N ALA A 161 -7.07 19.27 -14.02
CA ALA A 161 -6.23 20.48 -14.16
C ALA A 161 -5.52 20.52 -15.53
N LYS A 162 -4.90 19.40 -15.94
CA LYS A 162 -4.15 19.31 -17.20
C LYS A 162 -5.03 19.57 -18.43
N TYR A 163 -6.23 19.04 -18.44
CA TYR A 163 -7.12 19.09 -19.60
C TYR A 163 -8.30 20.07 -19.43
N ASN A 164 -8.31 20.85 -18.35
CA ASN A 164 -9.37 21.82 -18.02
C ASN A 164 -10.78 21.18 -17.99
N VAL A 165 -10.89 19.96 -17.44
CA VAL A 165 -12.16 19.25 -17.28
C VAL A 165 -12.96 19.83 -16.12
N LYS A 166 -14.24 20.13 -16.35
CA LYS A 166 -15.20 20.58 -15.33
C LYS A 166 -16.33 19.57 -15.25
N PRO A 167 -16.23 18.56 -14.37
CA PRO A 167 -17.30 17.58 -14.22
C PRO A 167 -18.57 18.27 -13.71
N LYS A 168 -19.74 17.75 -14.10
CA LYS A 168 -21.03 18.16 -13.50
C LYS A 168 -21.03 17.93 -12.00
N GLU A 169 -20.52 16.77 -11.59
CA GLU A 169 -20.35 16.39 -10.21
C GLU A 169 -19.07 15.55 -10.08
N TYR A 170 -18.28 15.83 -9.02
CA TYR A 170 -17.16 15.00 -8.64
C TYR A 170 -17.42 14.42 -7.25
N LEU A 171 -17.82 13.15 -7.21
CA LEU A 171 -18.35 12.46 -6.04
C LEU A 171 -17.25 11.74 -5.24
N ASN A 172 -17.35 11.80 -3.92
CA ASN A 172 -16.58 10.95 -3.02
C ASN A 172 -17.32 9.63 -2.83
N GLN A 173 -16.85 8.55 -3.44
CA GLN A 173 -17.46 7.23 -3.31
C GLN A 173 -16.40 6.16 -3.03
N SER A 174 -16.75 5.20 -2.19
CA SER A 174 -15.87 4.08 -1.86
C SER A 174 -15.80 3.04 -2.98
N ILE A 175 -14.78 2.19 -2.90
CA ILE A 175 -14.59 1.06 -3.84
C ILE A 175 -15.77 0.07 -3.84
N GLU A 176 -16.58 0.05 -2.79
CA GLU A 176 -17.75 -0.81 -2.66
C GLU A 176 -18.99 -0.19 -3.35
N VAL A 177 -19.09 1.14 -3.32
CA VAL A 177 -20.24 1.88 -3.86
C VAL A 177 -20.13 2.07 -5.37
N ILE A 178 -18.96 2.38 -5.90
CA ILE A 178 -18.74 2.67 -7.33
C ILE A 178 -19.32 1.60 -8.26
N PRO A 179 -19.15 0.28 -8.03
CA PRO A 179 -19.73 -0.74 -8.91
C PRO A 179 -21.26 -0.67 -9.00
N ALA A 180 -21.93 -0.46 -7.87
CA ALA A 180 -23.39 -0.34 -7.83
C ALA A 180 -23.88 0.91 -8.57
N GLN A 181 -23.14 2.02 -8.48
CA GLN A 181 -23.48 3.27 -9.17
C GLN A 181 -23.34 3.15 -10.70
N PHE A 182 -22.34 2.42 -11.18
CA PHE A 182 -22.24 2.11 -12.62
C PHE A 182 -23.41 1.26 -13.10
N ARG A 183 -23.80 0.22 -12.33
CA ARG A 183 -24.98 -0.60 -12.68
C ARG A 183 -26.28 0.23 -12.72
N ALA A 184 -26.42 1.17 -11.80
CA ALA A 184 -27.56 2.06 -11.74
C ALA A 184 -27.55 3.17 -12.82
N GLY A 185 -26.45 3.31 -13.57
CA GLY A 185 -26.31 4.38 -14.56
C GLY A 185 -26.08 5.77 -13.97
N ASN A 186 -25.72 5.86 -12.69
CA ASN A 186 -25.52 7.12 -11.98
C ASN A 186 -24.11 7.70 -12.14
N LEU A 187 -23.17 6.92 -12.67
CA LEU A 187 -21.80 7.34 -12.95
C LEU A 187 -21.49 7.24 -14.44
N ASP A 188 -20.83 8.24 -14.98
CA ASP A 188 -20.26 8.22 -16.33
C ASP A 188 -18.83 7.68 -16.30
N ALA A 189 -18.04 8.06 -15.28
CA ALA A 189 -16.65 7.65 -15.11
C ALA A 189 -16.27 7.52 -13.62
N ALA A 190 -15.22 6.73 -13.35
CA ALA A 190 -14.59 6.68 -12.04
C ALA A 190 -13.10 6.39 -12.16
N ALA A 191 -12.34 6.78 -11.14
CA ALA A 191 -10.95 6.37 -10.99
C ALA A 191 -10.77 5.54 -9.72
N LEU A 192 -10.04 4.44 -9.86
CA LEU A 192 -9.74 3.50 -8.78
C LEU A 192 -8.32 2.93 -8.93
N TRP A 193 -8.01 1.97 -8.08
CA TRP A 193 -6.75 1.23 -8.03
C TRP A 193 -6.96 -0.28 -8.19
N GLU A 194 -5.85 -0.96 -8.51
CA GLU A 194 -5.82 -2.42 -8.59
C GLU A 194 -5.84 -3.10 -7.21
N PRO A 195 -6.45 -4.26 -7.08
CA PRO A 195 -7.12 -5.06 -8.10
C PRO A 195 -8.61 -4.71 -8.31
N THR A 196 -9.15 -3.77 -7.52
CA THR A 196 -10.57 -3.43 -7.53
C THR A 196 -11.04 -2.95 -8.89
N MET A 197 -10.22 -2.14 -9.55
CA MET A 197 -10.52 -1.62 -10.88
C MET A 197 -10.66 -2.74 -11.92
N SER A 198 -9.69 -3.65 -12.01
CA SER A 198 -9.76 -4.78 -12.93
C SER A 198 -10.89 -5.73 -12.58
N ARG A 199 -11.21 -5.93 -11.29
CA ARG A 199 -12.41 -6.66 -10.90
C ARG A 199 -13.66 -6.02 -11.47
N ILE A 200 -13.84 -4.72 -11.32
CA ILE A 200 -15.03 -4.01 -11.85
C ILE A 200 -15.09 -4.12 -13.37
N ALA A 201 -13.96 -4.01 -14.06
CA ALA A 201 -13.92 -4.12 -15.51
C ALA A 201 -14.26 -5.54 -16.02
N THR A 202 -13.98 -6.58 -15.22
CA THR A 202 -14.24 -7.99 -15.60
C THR A 202 -15.59 -8.52 -15.10
N ASP A 203 -16.00 -8.17 -13.85
CA ASP A 203 -17.17 -8.78 -13.19
C ASP A 203 -18.43 -7.95 -13.27
N VAL A 204 -18.31 -6.62 -13.27
CA VAL A 204 -19.46 -5.74 -13.09
C VAL A 204 -20.37 -5.77 -14.26
N GLY A 205 -20.06 -6.50 -15.18
CA GLY A 205 -21.04 -6.54 -16.03
C GLY A 205 -20.83 -6.91 -17.39
N GLU A 206 -20.26 -7.96 -17.50
CA GLU A 206 -20.38 -8.43 -18.83
C GLU A 206 -20.13 -7.27 -19.80
N GLY A 207 -19.20 -6.39 -19.42
CA GLY A 207 -18.81 -5.25 -20.20
C GLY A 207 -19.55 -3.94 -19.94
N LEU A 208 -20.01 -3.63 -18.72
CA LEU A 208 -20.61 -2.31 -18.37
C LEU A 208 -19.59 -1.17 -18.36
N VAL A 209 -18.33 -1.46 -18.09
CA VAL A 209 -17.25 -0.47 -18.07
C VAL A 209 -16.05 -0.91 -18.88
N ARG A 210 -15.22 0.03 -19.25
CA ARG A 210 -13.90 -0.20 -19.86
C ARG A 210 -12.88 0.80 -19.33
N LEU A 211 -11.62 0.40 -19.33
CA LEU A 211 -10.50 1.26 -18.93
C LEU A 211 -10.09 2.13 -20.11
N VAL A 212 -9.78 3.40 -19.85
CA VAL A 212 -9.54 4.38 -20.93
C VAL A 212 -8.32 5.26 -20.73
N ALA A 213 -7.82 5.39 -19.49
CA ALA A 213 -6.63 6.17 -19.19
C ALA A 213 -5.96 5.68 -17.89
N ASP A 214 -4.69 5.97 -17.73
CA ASP A 214 -3.95 5.78 -16.51
C ASP A 214 -3.09 7.01 -16.16
N GLY A 215 -2.32 6.95 -15.08
CA GLY A 215 -1.53 8.06 -14.57
C GLY A 215 -0.57 8.67 -15.58
N ARG A 216 -0.13 7.90 -16.58
CA ARG A 216 0.73 8.40 -17.66
C ARG A 216 0.06 9.54 -18.44
N SER A 217 -1.28 9.53 -18.54
CA SER A 217 -2.06 10.57 -19.19
C SER A 217 -1.90 11.96 -18.54
N ALA A 218 -1.65 11.99 -17.23
CA ALA A 218 -1.50 13.22 -16.45
C ALA A 218 -0.11 13.38 -15.80
N ASN A 219 0.88 12.56 -16.19
CA ASN A 219 2.19 12.47 -15.54
C ASN A 219 2.07 12.31 -14.02
N ASN A 220 1.16 11.44 -13.59
CA ASN A 220 0.86 11.21 -12.20
C ASN A 220 1.27 9.78 -11.79
N PRO A 221 2.56 9.56 -11.45
CA PRO A 221 3.01 8.28 -10.93
C PRO A 221 2.35 7.99 -9.59
N ASP A 222 2.19 6.72 -9.27
CA ASP A 222 1.73 6.29 -7.95
C ASP A 222 2.87 5.70 -7.13
N LEU A 223 2.87 6.00 -5.84
CA LEU A 223 3.87 5.55 -4.88
C LEU A 223 3.17 5.02 -3.63
N GLY A 224 3.51 3.79 -3.24
CA GLY A 224 3.15 3.22 -1.96
C GLY A 224 4.16 3.60 -0.88
N ILE A 225 3.66 3.96 0.30
CA ILE A 225 4.45 4.40 1.44
C ILE A 225 4.13 3.51 2.65
N LEU A 226 5.18 2.98 3.28
CA LEU A 226 5.09 2.55 4.66
C LEU A 226 5.38 3.76 5.55
N ILE A 227 4.38 4.15 6.32
CA ILE A 227 4.47 5.26 7.25
C ILE A 227 4.37 4.72 8.68
N MET A 228 5.16 5.28 9.59
CA MET A 228 5.19 4.92 11.01
C MET A 228 5.04 6.15 11.89
N ARG A 229 4.46 5.97 13.06
CA ARG A 229 4.49 6.99 14.12
C ARG A 229 5.92 7.21 14.57
N LYS A 230 6.33 8.48 14.72
CA LYS A 230 7.67 8.85 15.16
C LYS A 230 7.93 8.38 16.59
N ASP A 231 6.98 8.58 17.49
CA ASP A 231 7.09 8.14 18.88
C ASP A 231 7.19 6.62 19.04
N PHE A 232 6.57 5.84 18.15
CA PHE A 232 6.75 4.39 18.11
C PHE A 232 8.19 4.02 17.73
N ILE A 233 8.76 4.65 16.70
CA ILE A 233 10.14 4.40 16.26
C ILE A 233 11.11 4.72 17.40
N GLU A 234 10.91 5.84 18.11
CA GLU A 234 11.77 6.30 19.20
C GLU A 234 11.69 5.41 20.44
N LYS A 235 10.48 4.94 20.79
CA LYS A 235 10.27 4.09 21.98
C LYS A 235 10.59 2.61 21.73
N HIS A 236 10.45 2.15 20.47
CA HIS A 236 10.59 0.75 20.10
C HIS A 236 11.47 0.55 18.85
N PRO A 237 12.71 1.09 18.81
CA PRO A 237 13.54 1.09 17.61
C PRO A 237 13.85 -0.31 17.09
N GLU A 238 14.01 -1.30 17.99
CA GLU A 238 14.27 -2.69 17.59
C GLU A 238 13.05 -3.34 16.94
N VAL A 239 11.83 -2.98 17.38
CA VAL A 239 10.60 -3.46 16.77
C VAL A 239 10.41 -2.84 15.38
N ALA A 240 10.63 -1.52 15.27
CA ALA A 240 10.53 -0.79 14.00
C ALA A 240 11.53 -1.35 12.97
N LYS A 241 12.79 -1.53 13.36
CA LYS A 241 13.84 -2.11 12.50
C LYS A 241 13.56 -3.57 12.16
N GLY A 242 13.13 -4.37 13.13
CA GLY A 242 12.72 -5.77 12.92
C GLY A 242 11.56 -5.89 11.95
N TYR A 243 10.56 -5.02 12.06
CA TYR A 243 9.45 -4.97 11.12
C TYR A 243 9.90 -4.61 9.69
N LEU A 244 10.82 -3.65 9.53
CA LEU A 244 11.38 -3.31 8.23
C LEU A 244 12.18 -4.46 7.60
N ARG A 245 12.89 -5.28 8.39
CA ARG A 245 13.55 -6.51 7.88
C ARG A 245 12.52 -7.51 7.35
N ALA A 246 11.42 -7.71 8.08
CA ALA A 246 10.33 -8.58 7.66
C ALA A 246 9.63 -8.06 6.38
N GLU A 247 9.42 -6.76 6.30
CA GLU A 247 8.85 -6.11 5.13
C GLU A 247 9.76 -6.27 3.90
N LEU A 248 11.06 -6.09 4.05
CA LEU A 248 12.02 -6.32 2.97
C LEU A 248 12.00 -7.77 2.49
N GLU A 249 12.00 -8.75 3.40
CA GLU A 249 11.88 -10.18 3.05
C GLU A 249 10.56 -10.46 2.32
N ALA A 250 9.45 -9.88 2.78
CA ALA A 250 8.15 -10.00 2.13
C ALA A 250 8.12 -9.40 0.72
N GLN A 251 8.73 -8.24 0.51
CA GLN A 251 8.86 -7.66 -0.83
C GLN A 251 9.71 -8.55 -1.75
N ARG A 252 10.79 -9.15 -1.23
CA ARG A 252 11.62 -10.08 -2.01
C ARG A 252 10.88 -11.37 -2.35
N PHE A 253 10.11 -11.90 -1.42
CA PHE A 253 9.24 -13.05 -1.70
C PHE A 253 8.21 -12.75 -2.79
N LEU A 254 7.60 -11.56 -2.72
CA LEU A 254 6.60 -11.09 -3.68
C LEU A 254 7.15 -10.98 -5.11
N VAL A 255 8.37 -10.48 -5.27
CA VAL A 255 8.95 -10.25 -6.61
C VAL A 255 9.55 -11.49 -7.25
N ASP A 256 9.82 -12.54 -6.51
CA ASP A 256 10.36 -13.79 -7.04
C ASP A 256 9.29 -14.51 -7.90
N PRO A 257 9.54 -14.72 -9.21
CA PRO A 257 8.59 -15.37 -10.11
C PRO A 257 8.13 -16.75 -9.65
N LYS A 258 8.93 -17.46 -8.86
CA LYS A 258 8.61 -18.79 -8.32
C LYS A 258 7.49 -18.76 -7.29
N ASN A 259 7.30 -17.62 -6.62
CA ASN A 259 6.34 -17.47 -5.53
C ASN A 259 4.99 -16.90 -5.98
N GLN A 260 4.83 -16.51 -7.24
CA GLN A 260 3.63 -15.79 -7.71
C GLN A 260 2.33 -16.53 -7.38
N GLU A 261 2.29 -17.86 -7.59
CA GLU A 261 1.10 -18.65 -7.26
C GLU A 261 0.79 -18.62 -5.76
N GLU A 262 1.80 -18.76 -4.92
CA GLU A 262 1.66 -18.75 -3.47
C GLU A 262 1.23 -17.38 -2.97
N VAL A 263 1.84 -16.31 -3.47
CA VAL A 263 1.44 -14.93 -3.16
C VAL A 263 -0.03 -14.70 -3.47
N ILE A 264 -0.49 -15.08 -4.65
CA ILE A 264 -1.89 -14.85 -5.05
C ILE A 264 -2.87 -15.68 -4.19
N LYS A 265 -2.51 -16.90 -3.81
CA LYS A 265 -3.31 -17.71 -2.88
C LYS A 265 -3.38 -17.09 -1.48
N MET A 266 -2.28 -16.49 -0.99
CA MET A 266 -2.28 -15.73 0.26
C MET A 266 -3.18 -14.50 0.17
N VAL A 267 -3.02 -13.69 -0.88
CA VAL A 267 -3.81 -12.47 -1.10
C VAL A 267 -5.31 -12.79 -1.19
N ALA A 268 -5.70 -13.86 -1.87
CA ALA A 268 -7.09 -14.27 -2.03
C ALA A 268 -7.80 -14.60 -0.71
N LYS A 269 -7.07 -14.95 0.35
CA LYS A 269 -7.66 -15.14 1.69
C LYS A 269 -8.18 -13.83 2.29
N HIS A 270 -7.60 -12.70 1.89
CA HIS A 270 -7.86 -11.37 2.43
C HIS A 270 -8.63 -10.47 1.47
N ALA A 271 -8.35 -10.58 0.16
CA ALA A 271 -9.08 -9.89 -0.91
C ALA A 271 -10.17 -10.81 -1.47
N LYS A 272 -11.18 -11.07 -0.65
CA LYS A 272 -12.30 -11.95 -1.00
C LYS A 272 -13.07 -11.41 -2.21
N ASP A 273 -13.69 -12.31 -2.97
CA ASP A 273 -14.53 -11.97 -4.13
C ASP A 273 -13.78 -11.30 -5.30
N ILE A 274 -12.45 -11.45 -5.34
CA ILE A 274 -11.65 -11.08 -6.50
C ILE A 274 -11.09 -12.36 -7.15
N PRO A 275 -11.35 -12.58 -8.45
CA PRO A 275 -10.82 -13.74 -9.17
C PRO A 275 -9.28 -13.81 -9.10
N LEU A 276 -8.73 -15.02 -8.96
CA LEU A 276 -7.27 -15.21 -8.86
C LEU A 276 -6.51 -14.64 -10.06
N ALA A 277 -7.11 -14.75 -11.25
CA ALA A 277 -6.56 -14.18 -12.47
C ALA A 277 -6.44 -12.64 -12.38
N VAL A 278 -7.40 -11.97 -11.77
CA VAL A 278 -7.40 -10.51 -11.56
C VAL A 278 -6.36 -10.13 -10.52
N LEU A 279 -6.27 -10.86 -9.41
CA LEU A 279 -5.23 -10.64 -8.40
C LEU A 279 -3.83 -10.77 -8.99
N TRP A 280 -3.59 -11.84 -9.79
CA TRP A 280 -2.31 -12.04 -10.47
C TRP A 280 -2.02 -10.92 -11.47
N TYR A 281 -3.01 -10.60 -12.31
CA TYR A 281 -2.91 -9.55 -13.30
C TYR A 281 -2.53 -8.21 -12.70
N SER A 282 -3.11 -7.86 -11.56
CA SER A 282 -2.96 -6.55 -10.93
C SER A 282 -1.53 -6.21 -10.56
N ILE A 283 -0.67 -7.20 -10.34
CA ILE A 283 0.72 -6.99 -9.93
C ILE A 283 1.76 -7.62 -10.86
N TYR A 284 1.40 -8.67 -11.60
CA TYR A 284 2.32 -9.40 -12.47
C TYR A 284 1.95 -9.31 -13.95
N GLY A 285 0.75 -8.86 -14.28
CA GLY A 285 0.27 -8.78 -15.65
C GLY A 285 0.95 -7.70 -16.48
N HIS A 286 0.97 -7.89 -17.80
CA HIS A 286 1.57 -6.98 -18.77
C HIS A 286 3.10 -6.76 -18.64
N VAL A 287 3.76 -7.49 -17.77
CA VAL A 287 5.22 -7.51 -17.69
C VAL A 287 5.71 -8.56 -18.70
N PRO A 288 6.73 -8.28 -19.53
CA PRO A 288 7.26 -9.24 -20.47
C PRO A 288 7.63 -10.57 -19.79
N SER A 289 7.31 -11.70 -20.42
CA SER A 289 7.51 -13.03 -19.83
C SER A 289 8.99 -13.39 -19.61
N ASN A 290 9.89 -12.71 -20.31
CA ASN A 290 11.34 -12.86 -20.18
C ASN A 290 11.97 -11.94 -19.14
N SER A 291 11.18 -11.11 -18.44
CA SER A 291 11.67 -10.25 -17.37
C SER A 291 12.14 -11.09 -16.18
N GLU A 292 13.31 -10.78 -15.65
CA GLU A 292 13.86 -11.45 -14.45
C GLU A 292 12.94 -11.27 -13.24
N ASN A 293 12.42 -10.06 -13.10
CA ASN A 293 11.48 -9.69 -12.04
C ASN A 293 10.14 -9.33 -12.69
N ARG A 294 9.21 -10.26 -12.69
CA ARG A 294 7.92 -10.08 -13.35
C ARG A 294 6.92 -9.35 -12.43
N ILE A 295 7.12 -8.04 -12.26
CA ILE A 295 6.29 -7.18 -11.43
C ILE A 295 6.04 -5.82 -12.10
N ARG A 296 4.84 -5.25 -11.93
CA ARG A 296 4.41 -4.00 -12.58
C ARG A 296 4.97 -2.72 -11.96
N GLU A 297 5.76 -2.81 -10.91
CA GLU A 297 6.21 -1.65 -10.14
C GLU A 297 7.68 -1.77 -9.72
N TRP A 298 8.32 -0.64 -9.49
CA TRP A 298 9.68 -0.59 -8.91
C TRP A 298 9.61 -0.91 -7.42
N LYS A 299 10.45 -1.83 -6.95
CA LYS A 299 10.57 -2.22 -5.53
C LYS A 299 11.97 -1.86 -5.01
N ASN A 300 12.19 -0.56 -4.74
CA ASN A 300 13.47 -0.09 -4.21
C ASN A 300 13.62 -0.33 -2.70
N PHE A 301 12.50 -0.49 -1.98
CA PHE A 301 12.40 -0.54 -0.52
C PHE A 301 12.71 0.78 0.20
N TYR A 302 13.64 1.59 -0.30
CA TYR A 302 13.94 2.94 0.18
C TYR A 302 13.55 3.99 -0.88
N PHE A 303 13.61 5.27 -0.53
CA PHE A 303 13.27 6.33 -1.48
C PHE A 303 14.46 6.70 -2.33
N GLY A 304 14.43 6.32 -3.61
CA GLY A 304 15.34 6.82 -4.65
C GLY A 304 14.89 8.19 -5.17
N ASP A 305 15.62 8.70 -6.17
CA ASP A 305 15.35 10.03 -6.73
C ASP A 305 13.93 10.20 -7.28
N ARG A 306 13.38 9.14 -7.87
CA ARG A 306 12.01 9.16 -8.43
C ARG A 306 10.95 9.24 -7.32
N GLU A 307 11.09 8.44 -6.28
CA GLU A 307 10.19 8.43 -5.13
C GLU A 307 10.24 9.78 -4.39
N LEU A 308 11.45 10.29 -4.15
CA LEU A 308 11.64 11.61 -3.53
C LEU A 308 11.05 12.74 -4.37
N ALA A 309 11.24 12.70 -5.69
CA ALA A 309 10.63 13.66 -6.60
C ALA A 309 9.09 13.62 -6.51
N ASN A 310 8.49 12.41 -6.49
CA ASN A 310 7.04 12.26 -6.36
C ASN A 310 6.55 12.80 -5.00
N ILE A 311 7.17 12.43 -3.89
CA ILE A 311 6.79 12.88 -2.54
C ILE A 311 6.78 14.42 -2.47
N LYS A 312 7.80 15.08 -3.02
CA LYS A 312 7.94 16.54 -3.02
C LYS A 312 6.81 17.28 -3.78
N THR A 313 6.14 16.63 -4.72
CA THR A 313 5.06 17.28 -5.49
C THR A 313 3.72 17.27 -4.77
N VAL A 314 3.51 16.36 -3.81
CA VAL A 314 2.18 16.10 -3.24
C VAL A 314 1.75 17.17 -2.24
N ALA A 315 2.63 17.61 -1.35
CA ALA A 315 2.27 18.62 -0.35
C ALA A 315 1.92 19.99 -0.99
N PRO A 316 2.72 20.55 -1.92
CA PRO A 316 2.34 21.78 -2.63
C PRO A 316 1.00 21.64 -3.36
N PHE A 317 0.77 20.50 -4.02
CA PHE A 317 -0.49 20.21 -4.70
C PHE A 317 -1.67 20.21 -3.71
N LEU A 318 -1.58 19.47 -2.61
CA LEU A 318 -2.64 19.41 -1.59
C LEU A 318 -2.89 20.77 -0.93
N HIS A 319 -1.85 21.55 -0.73
CA HIS A 319 -1.98 22.90 -0.20
C HIS A 319 -2.71 23.84 -1.18
N SER A 320 -2.39 23.77 -2.48
CA SER A 320 -3.11 24.54 -3.52
C SER A 320 -4.60 24.17 -3.60
N GLU A 321 -4.93 22.89 -3.35
CA GLU A 321 -6.29 22.37 -3.24
C GLU A 321 -6.96 22.64 -1.88
N LYS A 322 -6.28 23.36 -0.96
CA LYS A 322 -6.75 23.68 0.40
C LYS A 322 -7.10 22.45 1.24
N ARG A 323 -6.38 21.34 1.03
CA ARG A 323 -6.59 20.08 1.76
C ARG A 323 -5.63 19.89 2.93
N ILE A 324 -4.53 20.63 2.95
CA ILE A 324 -3.58 20.71 4.05
C ILE A 324 -3.15 22.16 4.27
N ASP A 325 -2.72 22.48 5.48
CA ASP A 325 -2.38 23.85 5.87
C ASP A 325 -0.94 24.24 5.53
N ILE A 326 -0.06 23.27 5.29
CA ILE A 326 1.36 23.48 5.05
C ILE A 326 1.73 23.19 3.58
N PRO A 327 2.47 24.07 2.90
CA PRO A 327 2.87 23.87 1.49
C PRO A 327 3.97 22.80 1.32
N GLU A 328 4.72 22.50 2.39
CA GLU A 328 5.81 21.55 2.36
C GLU A 328 5.82 20.73 3.65
N LEU A 329 6.18 19.45 3.55
CA LEU A 329 6.40 18.60 4.73
C LEU A 329 7.75 18.96 5.36
N PRO A 330 7.87 18.95 6.70
CA PRO A 330 9.15 19.06 7.38
C PRO A 330 10.13 17.98 6.89
N ALA A 331 11.41 18.33 6.75
CA ALA A 331 12.43 17.42 6.21
C ALA A 331 12.56 16.08 6.96
N TRP A 332 12.27 16.08 8.26
CA TRP A 332 12.32 14.87 9.10
C TRP A 332 11.18 13.87 8.84
N VAL A 333 10.13 14.27 8.11
CA VAL A 333 9.00 13.38 7.77
C VAL A 333 9.42 12.26 6.81
N VAL A 334 10.29 12.58 5.85
CA VAL A 334 10.80 11.58 4.90
C VAL A 334 12.12 11.06 5.44
N ASP A 335 12.07 9.93 6.15
CA ASP A 335 13.22 9.35 6.82
C ASP A 335 13.28 7.84 6.60
N ASP A 336 13.94 7.44 5.55
CA ASP A 336 14.17 6.06 5.16
C ASP A 336 15.53 5.50 5.65
N SER A 337 16.14 6.15 6.63
CA SER A 337 17.47 5.77 7.14
C SER A 337 17.52 4.31 7.62
N LEU A 338 16.51 3.89 8.39
CA LEU A 338 16.39 2.50 8.84
C LEU A 338 16.15 1.51 7.66
N ALA A 339 15.38 1.91 6.67
CA ALA A 339 15.16 1.07 5.48
C ALA A 339 16.47 0.88 4.70
N ARG A 340 17.25 1.94 4.50
CA ARG A 340 18.56 1.88 3.84
C ARG A 340 19.54 0.99 4.60
N GLU A 341 19.56 1.10 5.94
CA GLU A 341 20.40 0.25 6.78
C GLU A 341 20.01 -1.22 6.61
N VAL A 342 18.73 -1.56 6.76
CA VAL A 342 18.20 -2.92 6.59
C VAL A 342 18.49 -3.47 5.19
N PHE A 343 18.29 -2.66 4.15
CA PHE A 343 18.55 -3.04 2.78
C PHE A 343 20.03 -3.37 2.54
N LYS A 344 20.93 -2.54 3.08
CA LYS A 344 22.39 -2.75 3.02
C LYS A 344 22.81 -4.00 3.77
N GLU A 345 22.28 -4.22 4.99
CA GLU A 345 22.57 -5.41 5.81
C GLU A 345 22.16 -6.70 5.07
N ALA A 346 21.04 -6.68 4.35
CA ALA A 346 20.54 -7.82 3.60
C ALA A 346 21.35 -8.11 2.32
N GLY A 347 22.18 -7.17 1.84
CA GLY A 347 22.96 -7.32 0.62
C GLY A 347 22.11 -7.41 -0.66
N TYR A 348 20.91 -6.86 -0.65
CA TYR A 348 20.03 -6.88 -1.82
C TYR A 348 20.34 -5.77 -2.82
N THR A 349 19.89 -5.97 -4.05
CA THR A 349 19.85 -4.96 -5.11
C THR A 349 18.43 -4.49 -5.36
N PRO A 350 18.20 -3.23 -5.76
CA PRO A 350 16.88 -2.75 -6.12
C PRO A 350 16.26 -3.58 -7.25
N VAL A 351 14.97 -3.89 -7.11
CA VAL A 351 14.19 -4.51 -8.18
C VAL A 351 13.62 -3.40 -9.04
N LEU A 352 14.08 -3.32 -10.27
CA LEU A 352 13.58 -2.39 -11.26
C LEU A 352 12.74 -3.19 -12.26
N PRO A 353 11.52 -2.72 -12.62
CA PRO A 353 10.80 -3.32 -13.72
C PRO A 353 11.60 -3.12 -15.00
N ASP A 354 11.82 -4.22 -15.71
CA ASP A 354 12.33 -4.18 -17.06
C ASP A 354 11.24 -3.65 -17.98
N ALA A 355 11.57 -2.70 -18.79
CA ALA A 355 10.81 -2.28 -19.95
C ALA A 355 9.40 -1.70 -19.70
N ALA A 356 8.93 -1.01 -20.71
CA ALA A 356 7.58 -0.46 -20.78
C ALA A 356 6.54 -1.55 -20.54
N LEU A 357 5.67 -1.34 -19.56
CA LEU A 357 4.47 -2.13 -19.40
C LEU A 357 3.65 -2.12 -20.69
N GLY A 358 3.08 -3.27 -21.03
CA GLY A 358 2.14 -3.38 -22.12
C GLY A 358 0.89 -2.52 -21.91
N ASN A 359 0.00 -2.58 -22.86
CA ASN A 359 -1.26 -1.83 -22.79
C ASN A 359 -2.19 -2.44 -21.74
N ILE A 360 -2.23 -1.87 -20.54
CA ILE A 360 -3.13 -2.33 -19.45
C ILE A 360 -4.62 -2.15 -19.78
N MET A 361 -4.97 -1.33 -20.78
CA MET A 361 -6.33 -1.11 -21.22
C MET A 361 -6.89 -2.32 -22.01
N GLY A 362 -6.05 -3.24 -22.42
CA GLY A 362 -6.42 -4.43 -23.21
C GLY A 362 -7.08 -5.57 -22.41
N GLY A 363 -7.31 -5.38 -21.10
CA GLY A 363 -7.87 -6.43 -20.24
C GLY A 363 -6.83 -7.48 -19.81
N LEU A 364 -7.32 -8.64 -19.34
CA LEU A 364 -6.44 -9.72 -18.84
C LEU A 364 -5.54 -10.26 -19.97
N PRO A 365 -4.22 -10.39 -19.72
CA PRO A 365 -3.30 -10.92 -20.73
C PRO A 365 -3.50 -12.42 -20.96
N ALA A 366 -3.12 -12.89 -22.15
CA ALA A 366 -3.27 -14.29 -22.52
C ALA A 366 -2.42 -15.26 -21.67
N ASP A 367 -1.37 -14.74 -21.05
CA ASP A 367 -0.37 -15.49 -20.27
C ASP A 367 -0.72 -15.60 -18.76
N VAL A 368 -1.97 -15.34 -18.39
CA VAL A 368 -2.46 -15.68 -17.03
C VAL A 368 -2.15 -17.16 -16.75
N PRO A 369 -1.51 -17.48 -15.60
CA PRO A 369 -1.19 -18.85 -15.25
C PRO A 369 -2.41 -19.78 -15.34
N ALA A 370 -2.20 -20.99 -15.87
CA ALA A 370 -3.28 -21.97 -16.04
C ALA A 370 -4.01 -22.28 -14.72
N ALA A 371 -3.28 -22.24 -13.59
CA ALA A 371 -3.83 -22.43 -12.25
C ALA A 371 -4.91 -21.41 -11.87
N PHE A 372 -4.94 -20.25 -12.54
CA PHE A 372 -5.86 -19.14 -12.23
C PHE A 372 -6.96 -18.94 -13.30
N LYS A 373 -6.86 -19.61 -14.44
CA LYS A 373 -7.88 -19.50 -15.50
C LYS A 373 -9.20 -20.06 -15.02
N GLY A 374 -10.26 -19.24 -15.08
CA GLY A 374 -11.62 -19.64 -14.70
C GLY A 374 -11.89 -19.75 -13.19
N LYS A 375 -11.02 -19.14 -12.36
CA LYS A 375 -11.19 -19.12 -10.89
C LYS A 375 -11.27 -17.71 -10.35
#